data_3dbdead97eb350ea376c7b518ca87ab3
#
_entry.id   3dbdead97eb350ea376c7b518ca87ab3
#
_cell.length_a   1.000
_cell.length_b   1.000
_cell.length_c   1.000
_cell.angle_alpha   90.00
_cell.angle_beta   90.00
_cell.angle_gamma   90.00
#
_symmetry.space_group_name_H-M   'P 1'
#
loop_
_entity.id
_entity.type
_entity.pdbx_description
1 polymer ?
#
loop_
_entity_poly.entity_id
_entity_poly.type
_entity_poly.pdbx_seq_one_letter_code
_entity_poly.pdbx_strand_id
1 'polypeptide(L)'
;MSGGGLLLPGTQAAATETTPPADYQADTRPDRIGRIIVPVRVNGQGPFQFLLDTGANRTVLTPRLVERLGLQVSHDDTVSMSGVTGALVVPTVWVERISAGDLVLENQRLPVAYALGNDVDGVLGVDGFANRRVLVDFVHHKVEIRTSRSVVALPNVKRARTYFKFGLLMITPGTVGRVRVNAVIDTGSEHTLGNRALHDALHLQEEANQSDMTEVIGQTLAKQLGARHQVQNVIVADTQTKLVNVVFGDFYMFKLWELDKEPTLVVGMDLMGALDALVIDYGRKEVQFQTHKLWNRPITLQTGRVARATVPSVPDPTAPAALPTSRATNPPLSAM
;
A
#
# COMPACT_ATOMS: atom_id res chain seq x y z
N MET A 1 58.58 52.30 -32.02
CA MET A 1 58.38 50.86 -32.33
C MET A 1 57.20 50.40 -31.52
N SER A 2 56.06 50.29 -32.20
CA SER A 2 54.73 49.99 -31.60
C SER A 2 54.56 48.46 -31.53
N GLY A 3 54.31 47.94 -30.33
CA GLY A 3 53.92 46.54 -30.14
C GLY A 3 52.45 46.46 -29.80
N GLY A 4 51.63 46.11 -30.79
CA GLY A 4 50.19 45.87 -30.59
C GLY A 4 49.96 44.47 -30.00
N GLY A 5 49.39 44.40 -28.82
CA GLY A 5 48.92 43.18 -28.22
C GLY A 5 47.50 42.84 -28.74
N LEU A 6 47.36 41.68 -29.35
CA LEU A 6 46.11 41.16 -29.83
C LEU A 6 45.37 40.48 -28.63
N LEU A 7 44.23 41.05 -28.26
CA LEU A 7 43.30 40.41 -27.28
C LEU A 7 42.43 39.41 -28.02
N LEU A 8 42.52 38.13 -27.61
CA LEU A 8 41.64 37.09 -28.04
C LEU A 8 40.30 37.18 -27.27
N PRO A 9 39.13 36.93 -27.90
CA PRO A 9 37.84 36.96 -27.22
C PRO A 9 37.69 35.70 -26.35
N GLY A 10 37.42 35.97 -25.08
CA GLY A 10 37.10 34.90 -24.12
C GLY A 10 35.81 34.19 -24.50
N THR A 11 35.91 32.88 -24.64
CA THR A 11 34.75 31.98 -24.84
C THR A 11 33.95 31.95 -23.54
N GLN A 12 32.80 32.60 -23.50
CA GLN A 12 31.83 32.41 -22.44
C GLN A 12 31.29 30.96 -22.51
N ALA A 13 31.58 30.15 -21.51
CA ALA A 13 30.92 28.85 -21.31
C ALA A 13 29.43 29.13 -21.04
N ALA A 14 28.57 28.67 -21.92
CA ALA A 14 27.13 28.66 -21.71
C ALA A 14 26.83 27.82 -20.47
N ALA A 15 26.28 28.46 -19.43
CA ALA A 15 25.73 27.76 -18.29
C ALA A 15 24.56 26.90 -18.82
N THR A 16 24.73 25.61 -18.77
CA THR A 16 23.63 24.66 -18.99
C THR A 16 22.60 24.90 -17.89
N GLU A 17 21.50 25.55 -18.24
CA GLU A 17 20.30 25.59 -17.40
C GLU A 17 19.87 24.14 -17.17
N THR A 18 20.16 23.63 -15.98
CA THR A 18 19.57 22.39 -15.49
C THR A 18 18.10 22.68 -15.21
N THR A 19 17.25 22.37 -16.16
CA THR A 19 15.80 22.30 -15.96
C THR A 19 15.54 21.48 -14.68
N PRO A 20 14.83 22.03 -13.67
CA PRO A 20 14.51 21.25 -12.48
C PRO A 20 13.75 20.00 -12.92
N PRO A 21 14.05 18.83 -12.31
CA PRO A 21 13.38 17.59 -12.68
C PRO A 21 11.86 17.81 -12.60
N ALA A 22 11.17 17.43 -13.66
CA ALA A 22 9.72 17.54 -13.75
C ALA A 22 9.08 16.91 -12.52
N ASP A 23 8.21 17.63 -11.87
CA ASP A 23 7.44 17.16 -10.72
C ASP A 23 6.72 15.85 -11.08
N TYR A 24 7.14 14.74 -10.50
CA TYR A 24 6.49 13.48 -10.74
C TYR A 24 5.15 13.45 -10.00
N GLN A 25 4.09 13.52 -10.76
CA GLN A 25 2.74 13.22 -10.35
C GLN A 25 2.27 12.03 -11.19
N ALA A 26 1.79 10.99 -10.53
CA ALA A 26 1.15 9.89 -11.22
C ALA A 26 -0.32 9.85 -10.81
N ASP A 27 -1.18 9.58 -11.80
CA ASP A 27 -2.55 9.22 -11.51
C ASP A 27 -2.55 7.91 -10.73
N THR A 28 -3.28 7.87 -9.64
CA THR A 28 -3.54 6.66 -8.87
C THR A 28 -5.00 6.28 -9.02
N ARG A 29 -5.29 5.02 -8.81
CA ARG A 29 -6.66 4.54 -8.69
C ARG A 29 -6.77 3.71 -7.41
N PRO A 30 -7.92 3.72 -6.72
CA PRO A 30 -8.17 2.73 -5.70
C PRO A 30 -8.35 1.36 -6.37
N ASP A 31 -7.89 0.31 -5.72
CA ASP A 31 -8.31 -1.04 -6.08
C ASP A 31 -9.76 -1.27 -5.63
N ARG A 32 -10.28 -2.51 -5.75
CA ARG A 32 -11.67 -2.82 -5.37
C ARG A 32 -12.01 -2.53 -3.91
N ILE A 33 -11.00 -2.45 -3.06
CA ILE A 33 -11.14 -2.25 -1.61
C ILE A 33 -10.57 -0.91 -1.13
N GLY A 34 -10.20 -0.02 -2.07
CA GLY A 34 -9.80 1.35 -1.76
C GLY A 34 -8.30 1.55 -1.50
N ARG A 35 -7.45 0.52 -1.70
CA ARG A 35 -5.99 0.67 -1.55
C ARG A 35 -5.38 1.43 -2.74
N ILE A 36 -4.21 1.99 -2.54
CA ILE A 36 -3.56 2.91 -3.47
C ILE A 36 -2.73 2.15 -4.50
N ILE A 37 -3.06 2.29 -5.77
CA ILE A 37 -2.29 1.71 -6.88
C ILE A 37 -1.44 2.80 -7.53
N VAL A 38 -0.15 2.54 -7.68
CA VAL A 38 0.83 3.45 -8.28
C VAL A 38 1.50 2.83 -9.51
N PRO A 39 1.77 3.63 -10.55
CA PRO A 39 2.52 3.16 -11.71
C PRO A 39 4.01 3.03 -11.38
N VAL A 40 4.58 1.87 -11.66
CA VAL A 40 5.99 1.54 -11.42
C VAL A 40 6.63 1.04 -12.73
N ARG A 41 7.88 1.42 -12.97
CA ARG A 41 8.68 0.83 -14.06
C ARG A 41 9.67 -0.17 -13.48
N VAL A 42 9.80 -1.29 -14.18
CA VAL A 42 10.75 -2.36 -13.85
C VAL A 42 11.68 -2.55 -15.05
N ASN A 43 12.98 -2.39 -14.87
CA ASN A 43 14.00 -2.45 -15.94
C ASN A 43 13.64 -1.55 -17.15
N GLY A 44 13.10 -0.36 -16.88
CA GLY A 44 12.67 0.60 -17.90
C GLY A 44 11.32 0.28 -18.57
N GLN A 45 10.78 -0.92 -18.38
CA GLN A 45 9.50 -1.32 -18.95
C GLN A 45 8.32 -0.90 -18.04
N GLY A 46 7.13 -0.84 -18.59
CA GLY A 46 5.90 -0.43 -17.87
C GLY A 46 5.27 0.84 -18.44
N PRO A 47 4.42 1.55 -17.70
CA PRO A 47 4.18 1.37 -16.24
C PRO A 47 3.39 0.10 -15.89
N PHE A 48 3.76 -0.52 -14.79
CA PHE A 48 3.05 -1.63 -14.15
C PHE A 48 2.30 -1.12 -12.91
N GLN A 49 1.25 -1.82 -12.50
CA GLN A 49 0.37 -1.42 -11.42
C GLN A 49 0.85 -2.04 -10.10
N PHE A 50 1.37 -1.24 -9.18
CA PHE A 50 1.83 -1.70 -7.88
C PHE A 50 0.95 -1.16 -6.76
N LEU A 51 0.63 -2.00 -5.79
CA LEU A 51 0.04 -1.56 -4.53
C LEU A 51 1.09 -0.80 -3.72
N LEU A 52 0.79 0.44 -3.30
CA LEU A 52 1.61 1.17 -2.35
C LEU A 52 1.31 0.67 -0.94
N ASP A 53 2.31 0.06 -0.30
CA ASP A 53 2.15 -0.60 1.00
C ASP A 53 3.22 -0.10 1.99
N THR A 54 2.80 0.75 2.92
CA THR A 54 3.69 1.31 3.95
C THR A 54 3.92 0.37 5.13
N GLY A 55 3.19 -0.73 5.22
CA GLY A 55 3.44 -1.84 6.15
C GLY A 55 4.43 -2.87 5.61
N ALA A 56 4.71 -2.87 4.29
CA ALA A 56 5.67 -3.77 3.66
C ALA A 56 7.08 -3.18 3.68
N ASN A 57 8.04 -3.89 4.27
CA ASN A 57 9.43 -3.45 4.32
C ASN A 57 10.22 -3.70 3.02
N ARG A 58 9.65 -4.44 2.06
CA ARG A 58 10.27 -4.76 0.77
C ARG A 58 9.25 -4.75 -0.37
N THR A 59 9.71 -4.31 -1.51
CA THR A 59 9.00 -4.40 -2.78
C THR A 59 8.93 -5.86 -3.24
N VAL A 60 7.78 -6.28 -3.78
CA VAL A 60 7.49 -7.66 -4.20
C VAL A 60 6.98 -7.63 -5.64
N LEU A 61 7.41 -8.59 -6.46
CA LEU A 61 6.88 -8.80 -7.81
C LEU A 61 5.94 -10.01 -7.82
N THR A 62 4.88 -9.93 -8.63
CA THR A 62 4.03 -11.12 -8.85
C THR A 62 4.69 -12.07 -9.84
N PRO A 63 4.41 -13.39 -9.74
CA PRO A 63 4.90 -14.37 -10.73
C PRO A 63 4.50 -13.99 -12.16
N ARG A 64 3.28 -13.46 -12.35
CA ARG A 64 2.80 -12.98 -13.65
C ARG A 64 3.68 -11.86 -14.24
N LEU A 65 4.10 -10.90 -13.41
CA LEU A 65 4.98 -9.82 -13.87
C LEU A 65 6.37 -10.35 -14.21
N VAL A 66 6.91 -11.23 -13.37
CA VAL A 66 8.21 -11.86 -13.59
C VAL A 66 8.24 -12.62 -14.92
N GLU A 67 7.22 -13.42 -15.21
CA GLU A 67 7.04 -14.14 -16.47
C GLU A 67 6.94 -13.16 -17.66
N ARG A 68 6.09 -12.14 -17.55
CA ARG A 68 5.90 -11.10 -18.59
C ARG A 68 7.19 -10.36 -18.94
N LEU A 69 8.08 -10.17 -17.97
CA LEU A 69 9.38 -9.52 -18.15
C LEU A 69 10.49 -10.49 -18.57
N GLY A 70 10.24 -11.79 -18.60
CA GLY A 70 11.24 -12.81 -18.89
C GLY A 70 12.36 -12.88 -17.86
N LEU A 71 12.10 -12.50 -16.61
CA LEU A 71 13.09 -12.51 -15.54
C LEU A 71 13.31 -13.93 -15.01
N GLN A 72 14.55 -14.25 -14.68
CA GLN A 72 14.90 -15.56 -14.16
C GLN A 72 14.69 -15.61 -12.64
N VAL A 73 13.82 -16.51 -12.19
CA VAL A 73 13.56 -16.76 -10.76
C VAL A 73 14.69 -17.63 -10.21
N SER A 74 15.27 -17.21 -9.09
CA SER A 74 16.23 -18.02 -8.34
C SER A 74 15.48 -18.80 -7.25
N HIS A 75 15.35 -20.11 -7.44
CA HIS A 75 14.70 -21.00 -6.48
C HIS A 75 15.63 -21.40 -5.32
N ASP A 76 16.93 -21.37 -5.53
CA ASP A 76 17.93 -21.67 -4.50
C ASP A 76 18.14 -20.49 -3.54
N ASP A 77 17.74 -19.31 -3.97
CA ASP A 77 17.88 -18.09 -3.22
C ASP A 77 16.49 -17.59 -2.80
N THR A 78 16.16 -17.90 -1.58
CA THR A 78 14.84 -17.63 -0.99
C THR A 78 14.93 -16.62 0.13
N VAL A 79 13.82 -15.94 0.38
CA VAL A 79 13.66 -15.04 1.52
C VAL A 79 12.39 -15.38 2.29
N SER A 80 12.43 -15.18 3.61
CA SER A 80 11.23 -15.23 4.41
C SER A 80 10.46 -13.92 4.25
N MET A 81 9.24 -14.02 3.76
CA MET A 81 8.30 -12.91 3.64
C MET A 81 7.24 -13.08 4.73
N SER A 82 7.02 -12.05 5.52
CA SER A 82 6.02 -12.02 6.57
C SER A 82 4.90 -11.05 6.23
N GLY A 83 3.68 -11.42 6.54
CA GLY A 83 2.48 -10.61 6.38
C GLY A 83 1.65 -10.55 7.66
N VAL A 84 0.46 -9.97 7.56
CA VAL A 84 -0.47 -9.80 8.69
C VAL A 84 -0.78 -11.12 9.39
N THR A 85 -0.93 -12.20 8.62
CA THR A 85 -1.48 -13.48 9.06
C THR A 85 -0.46 -14.62 9.16
N GLY A 86 0.82 -14.36 8.86
CA GLY A 86 1.86 -15.40 8.92
C GLY A 86 3.09 -15.08 8.10
N ALA A 87 3.97 -16.08 7.94
CA ALA A 87 5.19 -16.00 7.15
C ALA A 87 5.24 -17.10 6.08
N LEU A 88 5.93 -16.81 4.98
CA LEU A 88 6.12 -17.71 3.84
C LEU A 88 7.54 -17.54 3.30
N VAL A 89 8.18 -18.65 2.95
CA VAL A 89 9.46 -18.63 2.22
C VAL A 89 9.16 -18.56 0.72
N VAL A 90 9.71 -17.57 0.05
CA VAL A 90 9.47 -17.30 -1.37
C VAL A 90 10.78 -17.20 -2.13
N PRO A 91 10.81 -17.58 -3.43
CA PRO A 91 11.96 -17.38 -4.29
C PRO A 91 12.18 -15.90 -4.58
N THR A 92 13.37 -15.58 -5.11
CA THR A 92 13.73 -14.23 -5.46
C THR A 92 14.01 -14.06 -6.94
N VAL A 93 14.00 -12.82 -7.39
CA VAL A 93 14.38 -12.41 -8.73
C VAL A 93 15.33 -11.21 -8.67
N TRP A 94 16.30 -11.19 -9.57
CA TRP A 94 17.19 -10.03 -9.73
C TRP A 94 16.54 -8.98 -10.63
N VAL A 95 16.48 -7.75 -10.14
CA VAL A 95 15.96 -6.59 -10.88
C VAL A 95 17.02 -5.50 -10.90
N GLU A 96 17.37 -5.03 -12.09
CA GLU A 96 18.38 -3.98 -12.26
C GLU A 96 17.86 -2.64 -11.74
N ARG A 97 16.59 -2.32 -12.04
CA ARG A 97 16.02 -1.03 -11.68
C ARG A 97 14.52 -1.08 -11.48
N ILE A 98 14.06 -0.50 -10.38
CA ILE A 98 12.67 -0.12 -10.15
C ILE A 98 12.60 1.39 -10.01
N SER A 99 11.59 2.01 -10.61
CA SER A 99 11.38 3.44 -10.47
C SER A 99 9.91 3.82 -10.35
N ALA A 100 9.63 4.75 -9.40
CA ALA A 100 8.33 5.35 -9.17
C ALA A 100 8.55 6.78 -8.66
N GLY A 101 8.37 7.77 -9.52
CA GLY A 101 8.74 9.14 -9.20
C GLY A 101 10.22 9.33 -8.98
N ASP A 102 10.56 10.07 -7.93
CA ASP A 102 11.95 10.23 -7.50
C ASP A 102 12.52 8.97 -6.84
N LEU A 103 11.69 7.97 -6.58
CA LEU A 103 12.16 6.69 -6.07
C LEU A 103 12.85 5.92 -7.17
N VAL A 104 14.08 5.53 -6.91
CA VAL A 104 14.85 4.61 -7.74
C VAL A 104 15.51 3.58 -6.83
N LEU A 105 15.25 2.31 -7.09
CA LEU A 105 15.93 1.17 -6.49
C LEU A 105 16.76 0.50 -7.58
N GLU A 106 18.04 0.31 -7.34
CA GLU A 106 18.95 -0.30 -8.30
C GLU A 106 19.54 -1.60 -7.74
N ASN A 107 19.73 -2.58 -8.62
CA ASN A 107 20.38 -3.85 -8.32
C ASN A 107 19.73 -4.54 -7.10
N GLN A 108 18.43 -4.75 -7.18
CA GLN A 108 17.65 -5.36 -6.10
C GLN A 108 17.39 -6.84 -6.35
N ARG A 109 17.48 -7.60 -5.27
CA ARG A 109 16.99 -8.96 -5.22
C ARG A 109 15.62 -8.92 -4.51
N LEU A 110 14.55 -9.17 -5.26
CA LEU A 110 13.18 -8.97 -4.80
C LEU A 110 12.45 -10.30 -4.63
N PRO A 111 11.61 -10.42 -3.61
CA PRO A 111 10.71 -11.55 -3.44
C PRO A 111 9.74 -11.69 -4.61
N VAL A 112 9.44 -12.94 -4.98
CA VAL A 112 8.38 -13.27 -5.95
C VAL A 112 7.26 -13.96 -5.21
N ALA A 113 6.11 -13.27 -5.11
CA ALA A 113 4.94 -13.78 -4.41
C ALA A 113 3.65 -13.25 -5.03
N TYR A 114 2.54 -13.94 -4.78
CA TYR A 114 1.23 -13.45 -5.18
C TYR A 114 0.90 -12.20 -4.36
N ALA A 115 0.48 -11.13 -5.04
CA ALA A 115 -0.06 -9.96 -4.39
C ALA A 115 -1.56 -10.16 -4.09
N LEU A 116 -2.04 -9.53 -3.03
CA LEU A 116 -3.47 -9.47 -2.75
C LEU A 116 -4.16 -8.64 -3.83
N GLY A 117 -4.98 -9.30 -4.63
CA GLY A 117 -5.70 -8.72 -5.76
C GLY A 117 -5.12 -9.14 -7.11
N ASN A 118 -6.01 -9.60 -8.01
CA ASN A 118 -5.62 -10.07 -9.34
C ASN A 118 -5.23 -8.94 -10.30
N ASP A 119 -5.41 -7.67 -9.90
CA ASP A 119 -5.28 -6.49 -10.75
C ASP A 119 -3.96 -5.75 -10.56
N VAL A 120 -3.06 -6.26 -9.71
CA VAL A 120 -1.75 -5.64 -9.45
C VAL A 120 -0.61 -6.52 -9.94
N ASP A 121 0.47 -5.87 -10.37
CA ASP A 121 1.67 -6.51 -10.86
C ASP A 121 2.73 -6.71 -9.75
N GLY A 122 2.55 -6.03 -8.61
CA GLY A 122 3.43 -6.12 -7.46
C GLY A 122 2.99 -5.27 -6.28
N VAL A 123 3.83 -5.23 -5.27
CA VAL A 123 3.70 -4.38 -4.08
C VAL A 123 4.93 -3.47 -4.01
N LEU A 124 4.73 -2.17 -3.92
CA LEU A 124 5.79 -1.20 -3.66
C LEU A 124 5.89 -1.00 -2.15
N GLY A 125 6.91 -1.61 -1.56
CA GLY A 125 7.25 -1.45 -0.15
C GLY A 125 8.02 -0.17 0.15
N VAL A 126 8.41 -0.01 1.41
CA VAL A 126 9.13 1.19 1.87
C VAL A 126 10.64 1.11 1.67
N ASP A 127 11.15 0.04 1.06
CA ASP A 127 12.55 -0.06 0.66
C ASP A 127 12.92 1.11 -0.28
N GLY A 128 13.87 1.93 0.12
CA GLY A 128 14.26 3.15 -0.61
C GLY A 128 13.53 4.42 -0.21
N PHE A 129 12.60 4.40 0.73
CA PHE A 129 11.88 5.60 1.17
C PHE A 129 12.62 6.45 2.22
N ALA A 130 13.79 6.06 2.68
CA ALA A 130 14.51 6.70 3.81
C ALA A 130 14.57 8.23 3.76
N ASN A 131 14.69 8.83 2.58
CA ASN A 131 14.71 10.28 2.37
C ASN A 131 13.60 10.75 1.41
N ARG A 132 12.52 10.00 1.33
CA ARG A 132 11.39 10.29 0.45
C ARG A 132 10.22 10.86 1.25
N ARG A 133 9.41 11.59 0.53
CA ARG A 133 8.10 12.08 0.95
C ARG A 133 7.07 11.53 -0.03
N VAL A 134 6.08 10.86 0.50
CA VAL A 134 4.94 10.35 -0.25
C VAL A 134 3.74 11.23 0.07
N LEU A 135 3.13 11.81 -0.94
CA LEU A 135 1.84 12.50 -0.86
C LEU A 135 0.81 11.66 -1.60
N VAL A 136 -0.25 11.30 -0.91
CA VAL A 136 -1.45 10.71 -1.51
C VAL A 136 -2.57 11.74 -1.44
N ASP A 137 -3.02 12.20 -2.60
CA ASP A 137 -4.17 13.09 -2.76
C ASP A 137 -5.39 12.24 -3.14
N PHE A 138 -6.27 12.01 -2.17
CA PHE A 138 -7.45 11.18 -2.37
C PHE A 138 -8.53 11.89 -3.18
N VAL A 139 -8.56 13.21 -3.14
CA VAL A 139 -9.56 14.04 -3.87
C VAL A 139 -9.29 14.03 -5.37
N HIS A 140 -8.01 14.15 -5.75
CA HIS A 140 -7.63 14.21 -7.15
C HIS A 140 -7.07 12.88 -7.69
N HIS A 141 -7.06 11.83 -6.86
CA HIS A 141 -6.52 10.50 -7.20
C HIS A 141 -5.07 10.56 -7.71
N LYS A 142 -4.20 11.22 -6.95
CA LYS A 142 -2.79 11.39 -7.30
C LYS A 142 -1.86 10.91 -6.20
N VAL A 143 -0.73 10.36 -6.61
CA VAL A 143 0.40 10.06 -5.72
C VAL A 143 1.64 10.78 -6.22
N GLU A 144 2.36 11.41 -5.30
CA GLU A 144 3.66 12.00 -5.55
C GLU A 144 4.70 11.34 -4.64
N ILE A 145 5.79 10.86 -5.22
CA ILE A 145 6.95 10.35 -4.49
C ILE A 145 8.11 11.27 -4.81
N ARG A 146 8.54 12.08 -3.82
CA ARG A 146 9.61 13.07 -3.98
C ARG A 146 10.69 12.92 -2.92
N THR A 147 11.83 13.53 -3.18
CA THR A 147 12.85 13.73 -2.14
C THR A 147 12.33 14.69 -1.07
N SER A 148 12.55 14.38 0.22
CA SER A 148 12.02 15.11 1.38
C SER A 148 12.55 16.57 1.56
N ARG A 149 13.26 17.14 0.60
CA ARG A 149 13.97 18.43 0.73
C ARG A 149 13.07 19.66 0.72
N SER A 150 11.98 19.63 0.00
CA SER A 150 11.13 20.81 -0.20
C SER A 150 9.74 20.57 0.34
N VAL A 151 9.37 21.33 1.35
CA VAL A 151 8.03 21.22 1.92
C VAL A 151 7.21 22.39 1.44
N VAL A 152 6.29 22.14 0.54
CA VAL A 152 5.10 22.97 0.44
C VAL A 152 4.16 22.49 1.54
N ALA A 153 3.90 23.36 2.51
CA ALA A 153 2.91 23.06 3.55
C ALA A 153 1.53 22.97 2.91
N LEU A 154 0.88 21.83 3.05
CA LEU A 154 -0.52 21.72 2.68
C LEU A 154 -1.37 22.59 3.63
N PRO A 155 -2.43 23.26 3.16
CA PRO A 155 -3.33 23.99 4.03
C PRO A 155 -4.13 23.03 4.94
N ASN A 156 -4.48 23.47 6.15
CA ASN A 156 -5.31 22.72 7.10
C ASN A 156 -4.79 21.30 7.44
N VAL A 157 -3.49 21.17 7.57
CA VAL A 157 -2.82 19.90 7.87
C VAL A 157 -2.65 19.69 9.36
N LYS A 158 -3.00 18.52 9.84
CA LYS A 158 -2.64 18.00 11.16
C LYS A 158 -1.38 17.16 11.04
N ARG A 159 -0.41 17.39 11.93
CA ARG A 159 0.93 16.79 11.85
C ARG A 159 1.24 16.02 13.11
N ALA A 160 1.86 14.86 12.96
CA ALA A 160 2.43 14.13 14.07
C ALA A 160 3.86 13.68 13.76
N ARG A 161 4.70 13.72 14.78
CA ARG A 161 6.03 13.11 14.71
C ARG A 161 5.87 11.59 14.76
N THR A 162 6.76 10.91 14.05
CA THR A 162 6.79 9.47 13.98
C THR A 162 8.14 8.92 14.40
N TYR A 163 8.17 7.67 14.78
CA TYR A 163 9.39 6.90 14.90
C TYR A 163 9.32 5.66 14.01
N PHE A 164 10.46 5.05 13.73
CA PHE A 164 10.53 3.88 12.86
C PHE A 164 10.91 2.64 13.66
N LYS A 165 10.27 1.52 13.35
CA LYS A 165 10.69 0.17 13.71
C LYS A 165 11.02 -0.62 12.45
N PHE A 166 11.85 -1.63 12.57
CA PHE A 166 12.20 -2.58 11.47
C PHE A 166 12.51 -1.88 10.14
N GLY A 167 13.34 -0.84 10.23
CA GLY A 167 13.74 -0.03 9.11
C GLY A 167 12.86 1.20 8.92
N LEU A 168 11.69 1.06 8.33
CA LEU A 168 10.86 2.19 7.94
C LEU A 168 9.37 2.04 8.28
N LEU A 169 8.99 1.06 9.12
CA LEU A 169 7.61 0.97 9.63
C LEU A 169 7.30 2.23 10.44
N MET A 170 6.35 3.03 9.96
CA MET A 170 6.05 4.33 10.55
C MET A 170 5.02 4.22 11.66
N ILE A 171 5.42 4.61 12.87
CA ILE A 171 4.58 4.58 14.06
C ILE A 171 4.44 6.00 14.60
N THR A 172 3.21 6.41 14.90
CA THR A 172 2.88 7.69 15.54
C THR A 172 2.05 7.46 16.80
N PRO A 173 2.19 8.28 17.84
CA PRO A 173 1.32 8.18 19.00
C PRO A 173 -0.12 8.56 18.63
N GLY A 174 -1.08 7.87 19.22
CA GLY A 174 -2.51 8.14 19.07
C GLY A 174 -3.28 7.79 20.33
N THR A 175 -4.60 7.93 20.27
CA THR A 175 -5.52 7.46 21.33
C THR A 175 -6.78 6.82 20.74
N VAL A 176 -7.30 5.81 21.44
CA VAL A 176 -8.63 5.25 21.21
C VAL A 176 -9.41 5.44 22.51
N GLY A 177 -10.42 6.32 22.49
CA GLY A 177 -11.04 6.78 23.72
C GLY A 177 -10.02 7.45 24.65
N ARG A 178 -9.77 6.81 25.81
CA ARG A 178 -8.78 7.25 26.80
C ARG A 178 -7.48 6.44 26.76
N VAL A 179 -7.42 5.40 25.95
CA VAL A 179 -6.27 4.51 25.85
C VAL A 179 -5.26 5.10 24.87
N ARG A 180 -3.99 5.24 25.31
CA ARG A 180 -2.88 5.60 24.42
C ARG A 180 -2.51 4.41 23.57
N VAL A 181 -2.24 4.64 22.29
CA VAL A 181 -1.89 3.60 21.33
C VAL A 181 -0.65 3.95 20.50
N ASN A 182 0.06 2.92 20.07
CA ASN A 182 0.96 2.99 18.94
C ASN A 182 0.12 2.88 17.66
N ALA A 183 0.05 3.94 16.86
CA ALA A 183 -0.67 3.93 15.60
C ALA A 183 0.29 3.67 14.44
N VAL A 184 0.19 2.51 13.80
CA VAL A 184 0.98 2.13 12.63
C VAL A 184 0.22 2.60 11.38
N ILE A 185 0.88 3.34 10.50
CA ILE A 185 0.29 3.83 9.25
C ILE A 185 0.55 2.80 8.15
N ASP A 186 -0.50 2.13 7.70
CA ASP A 186 -0.40 1.00 6.75
C ASP A 186 -1.39 1.15 5.58
N THR A 187 -0.87 1.63 4.43
CA THR A 187 -1.67 1.81 3.20
C THR A 187 -1.95 0.48 2.48
N GLY A 188 -1.29 -0.60 2.86
CA GLY A 188 -1.56 -1.96 2.36
C GLY A 188 -2.73 -2.63 3.07
N SER A 189 -3.09 -2.17 4.27
CA SER A 189 -4.20 -2.72 5.05
C SER A 189 -5.54 -2.15 4.60
N GLU A 190 -6.49 -3.03 4.26
CA GLU A 190 -7.89 -2.62 3.97
C GLU A 190 -8.59 -2.12 5.23
N HIS A 191 -8.43 -2.86 6.33
CA HIS A 191 -9.11 -2.61 7.60
C HIS A 191 -8.18 -2.00 8.62
N THR A 192 -8.74 -1.15 9.47
CA THR A 192 -8.08 -0.75 10.71
C THR A 192 -8.08 -1.92 11.69
N LEU A 193 -6.88 -2.32 12.16
CA LEU A 193 -6.69 -3.51 12.98
C LEU A 193 -6.23 -3.13 14.39
N GLY A 194 -6.76 -3.80 15.39
CA GLY A 194 -6.36 -3.65 16.79
C GLY A 194 -5.76 -4.95 17.33
N ASN A 195 -4.72 -4.84 18.17
CA ASN A 195 -4.16 -6.00 18.85
C ASN A 195 -4.95 -6.37 20.13
N ARG A 196 -4.62 -7.51 20.72
CA ARG A 196 -5.23 -7.99 21.96
C ARG A 196 -5.03 -7.01 23.13
N ALA A 197 -3.84 -6.41 23.25
CA ALA A 197 -3.56 -5.45 24.32
C ALA A 197 -4.47 -4.22 24.24
N LEU A 198 -4.80 -3.74 23.03
CA LEU A 198 -5.76 -2.64 22.85
C LEU A 198 -7.20 -3.09 23.17
N HIS A 199 -7.60 -4.28 22.72
CA HIS A 199 -8.92 -4.86 23.00
C HIS A 199 -9.17 -4.89 24.52
N ASP A 200 -8.21 -5.43 25.27
CA ASP A 200 -8.30 -5.59 26.73
C ASP A 200 -8.28 -4.24 27.46
N ALA A 201 -7.45 -3.29 27.01
CA ALA A 201 -7.38 -1.95 27.57
C ALA A 201 -8.66 -1.13 27.34
N LEU A 202 -9.42 -1.43 26.29
CA LEU A 202 -10.73 -0.84 26.01
C LEU A 202 -11.87 -1.55 26.76
N HIS A 203 -11.60 -2.66 27.48
CA HIS A 203 -12.60 -3.48 28.17
C HIS A 203 -13.74 -3.95 27.25
N LEU A 204 -13.39 -4.31 26.00
CA LEU A 204 -14.37 -4.83 25.05
C LEU A 204 -14.77 -6.25 25.45
N GLN A 205 -16.05 -6.59 25.17
CA GLN A 205 -16.54 -7.93 25.45
C GLN A 205 -16.01 -8.91 24.39
N GLU A 206 -15.66 -10.14 24.83
CA GLU A 206 -15.13 -11.18 23.93
C GLU A 206 -16.20 -11.82 23.05
N GLU A 207 -17.47 -11.72 23.43
CA GLU A 207 -18.58 -12.31 22.68
C GLU A 207 -18.91 -11.47 21.44
N ALA A 208 -18.07 -11.62 20.41
CA ALA A 208 -18.48 -11.20 19.07
C ALA A 208 -19.49 -12.25 18.54
N ASN A 209 -20.69 -11.82 18.17
CA ASN A 209 -21.58 -12.66 17.39
C ASN A 209 -20.86 -13.10 16.11
N GLN A 210 -21.20 -14.26 15.58
CA GLN A 210 -20.58 -14.79 14.35
C GLN A 210 -20.71 -13.81 13.17
N SER A 211 -21.70 -12.91 13.20
CA SER A 211 -21.90 -11.81 12.25
C SER A 211 -20.85 -10.69 12.33
N ASP A 212 -20.14 -10.59 13.46
CA ASP A 212 -19.15 -9.54 13.70
C ASP A 212 -17.72 -10.00 13.40
N MET A 213 -17.56 -11.26 12.98
CA MET A 213 -16.26 -11.80 12.57
C MET A 213 -15.90 -11.34 11.16
N THR A 214 -14.66 -10.89 10.98
CA THR A 214 -14.11 -10.44 9.70
C THR A 214 -12.90 -11.27 9.35
N GLU A 215 -12.86 -11.76 8.11
CA GLU A 215 -11.69 -12.45 7.58
C GLU A 215 -10.63 -11.42 7.17
N VAL A 216 -9.44 -11.52 7.74
CA VAL A 216 -8.26 -10.75 7.39
C VAL A 216 -7.33 -11.66 6.59
N ILE A 217 -6.96 -11.20 5.40
CA ILE A 217 -6.08 -11.93 4.50
C ILE A 217 -4.77 -11.14 4.37
N GLY A 218 -3.65 -11.76 4.70
CA GLY A 218 -2.32 -11.18 4.54
C GLY A 218 -1.72 -11.45 3.16
N GLN A 219 -0.59 -10.82 2.84
CA GLN A 219 0.17 -11.05 1.59
C GLN A 219 0.65 -12.50 1.43
N THR A 220 0.71 -13.27 2.50
CA THR A 220 1.00 -14.71 2.49
C THR A 220 -0.20 -15.56 2.06
N LEU A 221 -1.34 -14.94 1.73
CA LEU A 221 -2.63 -15.56 1.43
C LEU A 221 -3.21 -16.40 2.59
N ALA A 222 -2.54 -16.45 3.73
CA ALA A 222 -3.10 -17.01 4.94
C ALA A 222 -4.26 -16.14 5.43
N LYS A 223 -5.25 -16.78 6.02
CA LYS A 223 -6.47 -16.15 6.51
C LYS A 223 -6.54 -16.24 8.02
N GLN A 224 -6.99 -15.17 8.65
CA GLN A 224 -7.22 -15.13 10.09
C GLN A 224 -8.52 -14.39 10.37
N LEU A 225 -9.31 -14.89 11.30
CA LEU A 225 -10.53 -14.22 11.73
C LEU A 225 -10.20 -13.21 12.83
N GLY A 226 -10.82 -12.04 12.74
CA GLY A 226 -10.81 -11.04 13.79
C GLY A 226 -12.22 -10.58 14.16
N ALA A 227 -12.41 -10.17 15.40
CA ALA A 227 -13.68 -9.65 15.89
C ALA A 227 -13.80 -8.15 15.56
N ARG A 228 -14.86 -7.75 14.86
CA ARG A 228 -15.13 -6.36 14.54
C ARG A 228 -15.84 -5.68 15.69
N HIS A 229 -15.25 -4.61 16.20
CA HIS A 229 -15.87 -3.74 17.19
C HIS A 229 -15.87 -2.29 16.70
N GLN A 230 -16.93 -1.55 17.02
CA GLN A 230 -16.98 -0.13 16.80
C GLN A 230 -16.41 0.60 18.01
N VAL A 231 -15.33 1.34 17.79
CA VAL A 231 -14.69 2.14 18.85
C VAL A 231 -14.93 3.62 18.63
N GLN A 232 -14.89 4.39 19.72
CA GLN A 232 -15.17 5.82 19.71
C GLN A 232 -13.90 6.64 19.93
N ASN A 233 -13.88 7.85 19.33
CA ASN A 233 -12.85 8.85 19.58
C ASN A 233 -11.42 8.34 19.30
N VAL A 234 -11.19 7.90 18.07
CA VAL A 234 -9.84 7.58 17.59
C VAL A 234 -9.15 8.87 17.19
N ILE A 235 -8.00 9.15 17.78
CA ILE A 235 -7.17 10.32 17.46
C ILE A 235 -5.81 9.82 16.97
N VAL A 236 -5.46 10.18 15.73
CA VAL A 236 -4.14 9.91 15.12
C VAL A 236 -3.70 11.16 14.38
N ALA A 237 -2.45 11.58 14.54
CA ALA A 237 -1.91 12.79 13.94
C ALA A 237 -2.81 14.03 14.18
N ASP A 238 -3.28 14.24 15.40
CA ASP A 238 -4.21 15.30 15.81
C ASP A 238 -5.53 15.33 15.02
N THR A 239 -5.84 14.27 14.31
CA THR A 239 -7.12 14.09 13.60
C THR A 239 -8.00 13.16 14.39
N GLN A 240 -9.20 13.65 14.75
CA GLN A 240 -10.18 12.87 15.50
C GLN A 240 -11.24 12.27 14.58
N THR A 241 -11.45 10.96 14.71
CA THR A 241 -12.56 10.23 14.08
C THR A 241 -13.48 9.70 15.19
N LYS A 242 -14.79 9.99 15.10
CA LYS A 242 -15.73 9.70 16.20
C LYS A 242 -16.06 8.23 16.34
N LEU A 243 -16.28 7.54 15.24
CA LEU A 243 -16.66 6.12 15.19
C LEU A 243 -15.81 5.41 14.16
N VAL A 244 -15.09 4.39 14.57
CA VAL A 244 -14.20 3.58 13.71
C VAL A 244 -14.52 2.12 13.94
N ASN A 245 -14.69 1.37 12.85
CA ASN A 245 -14.74 -0.08 12.93
C ASN A 245 -13.30 -0.61 12.99
N VAL A 246 -12.97 -1.32 14.05
CA VAL A 246 -11.66 -1.93 14.25
C VAL A 246 -11.83 -3.44 14.28
N VAL A 247 -11.02 -4.16 13.54
CA VAL A 247 -10.98 -5.62 13.58
C VAL A 247 -9.88 -6.05 14.55
N PHE A 248 -10.27 -6.64 15.66
CA PHE A 248 -9.37 -7.10 16.70
C PHE A 248 -8.99 -8.56 16.51
N GLY A 249 -7.71 -8.84 16.70
CA GLY A 249 -7.20 -10.21 16.60
C GLY A 249 -5.75 -10.32 17.07
N ASP A 250 -5.33 -11.56 17.31
CA ASP A 250 -3.93 -11.88 17.63
C ASP A 250 -3.14 -12.08 16.33
N PHE A 251 -3.14 -11.04 15.49
CA PHE A 251 -2.51 -11.09 14.17
C PHE A 251 -0.99 -11.23 14.30
N TYR A 252 -0.42 -12.10 13.46
CA TYR A 252 1.00 -12.44 13.47
C TYR A 252 1.92 -11.23 13.39
N MET A 253 1.54 -10.21 12.64
CA MET A 253 2.33 -8.99 12.46
C MET A 253 2.61 -8.24 13.76
N PHE A 254 1.69 -8.25 14.74
CA PHE A 254 1.93 -7.55 16.01
C PHE A 254 3.08 -8.18 16.80
N LYS A 255 3.20 -9.51 16.77
CA LYS A 255 4.34 -10.23 17.35
C LYS A 255 5.62 -9.97 16.59
N LEU A 256 5.55 -9.99 15.24
CA LEU A 256 6.68 -9.70 14.37
C LEU A 256 7.24 -8.30 14.61
N TRP A 257 6.36 -7.32 14.83
CA TRP A 257 6.73 -5.92 15.07
C TRP A 257 7.04 -5.63 16.54
N GLU A 258 6.99 -6.65 17.43
CA GLU A 258 7.16 -6.47 18.89
C GLU A 258 6.21 -5.40 19.47
N LEU A 259 4.99 -5.39 18.98
CA LEU A 259 3.91 -4.47 19.38
C LEU A 259 2.71 -5.23 19.97
N ASP A 260 2.84 -6.52 20.23
CA ASP A 260 1.77 -7.39 20.74
C ASP A 260 1.40 -7.09 22.21
N LYS A 261 2.34 -6.55 23.00
CA LYS A 261 2.17 -6.29 24.43
C LYS A 261 1.67 -4.89 24.76
N GLU A 262 1.77 -3.96 23.83
CA GLU A 262 1.34 -2.57 24.00
C GLU A 262 0.09 -2.30 23.17
N PRO A 263 -0.88 -1.50 23.66
CA PRO A 263 -2.05 -1.12 22.86
C PRO A 263 -1.62 -0.55 21.51
N THR A 264 -1.96 -1.26 20.44
CA THR A 264 -1.54 -0.92 19.08
C THR A 264 -2.71 -0.96 18.13
N LEU A 265 -2.76 0.06 17.25
CA LEU A 265 -3.73 0.23 16.19
C LEU A 265 -3.00 0.32 14.85
N VAL A 266 -3.32 -0.55 13.90
CA VAL A 266 -2.92 -0.38 12.50
C VAL A 266 -4.01 0.43 11.82
N VAL A 267 -3.63 1.60 11.32
CA VAL A 267 -4.53 2.52 10.63
C VAL A 267 -4.59 2.10 9.17
N GLY A 268 -5.71 1.53 8.77
CA GLY A 268 -5.97 1.03 7.41
C GLY A 268 -6.62 2.05 6.49
N MET A 269 -6.86 1.61 5.26
CA MET A 269 -7.45 2.46 4.21
C MET A 269 -8.92 2.80 4.46
N ASP A 270 -9.64 1.99 5.25
CA ASP A 270 -11.00 2.31 5.70
C ASP A 270 -11.07 3.61 6.52
N LEU A 271 -9.98 3.95 7.23
CA LEU A 271 -9.85 5.23 7.94
C LEU A 271 -9.14 6.28 7.09
N MET A 272 -8.01 5.94 6.46
CA MET A 272 -7.19 6.90 5.70
C MET A 272 -7.86 7.36 4.40
N GLY A 273 -8.65 6.50 3.75
CA GLY A 273 -9.39 6.84 2.52
C GLY A 273 -10.47 7.91 2.71
N ALA A 274 -10.79 8.26 3.96
CA ALA A 274 -11.69 9.35 4.30
C ALA A 274 -10.97 10.72 4.41
N LEU A 275 -9.65 10.77 4.29
CA LEU A 275 -8.86 12.02 4.26
C LEU A 275 -8.93 12.67 2.87
N ASP A 276 -8.67 13.98 2.81
CA ASP A 276 -8.42 14.67 1.53
C ASP A 276 -7.02 14.34 1.02
N ALA A 277 -6.03 14.32 1.91
CA ALA A 277 -4.69 13.88 1.59
C ALA A 277 -3.95 13.29 2.80
N LEU A 278 -3.04 12.37 2.49
CA LEU A 278 -2.08 11.77 3.41
C LEU A 278 -0.66 12.14 2.95
N VAL A 279 0.15 12.65 3.87
CA VAL A 279 1.59 12.81 3.63
C VAL A 279 2.37 11.94 4.60
N ILE A 280 3.28 11.17 4.06
CA ILE A 280 4.26 10.39 4.81
C ILE A 280 5.64 10.89 4.44
N ASP A 281 6.32 11.56 5.37
CA ASP A 281 7.66 12.11 5.16
C ASP A 281 8.70 11.31 5.96
N TYR A 282 9.34 10.37 5.28
CA TYR A 282 10.34 9.50 5.89
C TYR A 282 11.61 10.26 6.29
N GLY A 283 12.00 11.30 5.53
CA GLY A 283 13.18 12.10 5.84
C GLY A 283 12.98 12.98 7.08
N ARG A 284 11.77 13.47 7.31
CA ARG A 284 11.41 14.31 8.47
C ARG A 284 10.84 13.52 9.63
N LYS A 285 10.54 12.25 9.44
CA LYS A 285 9.85 11.40 10.42
C LYS A 285 8.52 12.02 10.85
N GLU A 286 7.69 12.31 9.86
CA GLU A 286 6.42 13.02 10.07
C GLU A 286 5.32 12.42 9.22
N VAL A 287 4.14 12.30 9.79
CA VAL A 287 2.88 12.04 9.06
C VAL A 287 1.98 13.25 9.13
N GLN A 288 1.29 13.56 8.04
CA GLN A 288 0.35 14.67 7.96
C GLN A 288 -0.96 14.18 7.39
N PHE A 289 -2.06 14.53 8.06
CA PHE A 289 -3.43 14.26 7.62
C PHE A 289 -4.09 15.58 7.22
N GLN A 290 -4.59 15.64 6.00
CA GLN A 290 -5.42 16.75 5.54
C GLN A 290 -6.88 16.29 5.50
N THR A 291 -7.75 17.09 6.13
CA THR A 291 -9.18 16.79 6.20
C THR A 291 -9.97 17.97 5.65
N HIS A 292 -11.13 17.71 5.09
CA HIS A 292 -12.04 18.74 4.60
C HIS A 292 -12.44 19.72 5.71
N LYS A 293 -12.59 21.00 5.41
CA LYS A 293 -13.04 22.03 6.37
C LYS A 293 -14.38 21.70 7.04
N LEU A 294 -15.15 20.75 6.48
CA LEU A 294 -16.44 20.30 7.00
C LEU A 294 -16.36 19.15 8.00
N TRP A 295 -15.17 18.66 8.33
CA TRP A 295 -14.99 17.50 9.22
C TRP A 295 -15.44 17.71 10.68
N ASN A 296 -15.96 18.88 11.03
CA ASN A 296 -16.68 19.05 12.30
C ASN A 296 -18.04 18.33 12.36
N ARG A 297 -18.46 17.66 11.27
CA ARG A 297 -19.62 16.77 11.28
C ARG A 297 -19.15 15.31 11.47
N PRO A 298 -19.82 14.53 12.34
CA PRO A 298 -19.48 13.12 12.51
C PRO A 298 -19.64 12.39 11.17
N ILE A 299 -18.57 11.76 10.68
CA ILE A 299 -18.70 10.83 9.56
C ILE A 299 -19.33 9.57 10.15
N THR A 300 -20.56 9.32 9.77
CA THR A 300 -21.14 7.99 9.85
C THR A 300 -20.70 7.29 8.57
N LEU A 301 -19.69 6.44 8.67
CA LEU A 301 -19.34 5.54 7.57
C LEU A 301 -20.59 4.69 7.30
N GLN A 302 -21.30 4.99 6.22
CA GLN A 302 -22.36 4.11 5.76
C GLN A 302 -21.67 2.79 5.41
N THR A 303 -21.95 1.76 6.19
CA THR A 303 -21.63 0.38 5.84
C THR A 303 -22.39 0.07 4.56
N GLY A 304 -21.75 0.33 3.41
CA GLY A 304 -22.23 -0.17 2.13
C GLY A 304 -22.34 -1.68 2.27
N ARG A 305 -23.55 -2.21 2.03
CA ARG A 305 -23.75 -3.66 1.85
C ARG A 305 -22.68 -4.11 0.86
N VAL A 306 -21.68 -4.82 1.35
CA VAL A 306 -20.75 -5.56 0.50
C VAL A 306 -21.62 -6.57 -0.23
N ALA A 307 -21.86 -6.35 -1.52
CA ALA A 307 -22.46 -7.34 -2.38
C ALA A 307 -21.55 -8.57 -2.29
N ARG A 308 -22.13 -9.66 -1.80
CA ARG A 308 -21.47 -10.98 -1.73
C ARG A 308 -20.98 -11.30 -3.12
N ALA A 309 -19.68 -11.11 -3.39
CA ALA A 309 -19.06 -11.62 -4.60
C ALA A 309 -19.08 -13.15 -4.46
N THR A 310 -19.94 -13.80 -5.22
CA THR A 310 -19.91 -15.25 -5.41
C THR A 310 -18.57 -15.57 -6.07
N VAL A 311 -17.70 -16.21 -5.31
CA VAL A 311 -16.48 -16.84 -5.82
C VAL A 311 -16.94 -17.88 -6.84
N PRO A 312 -16.46 -17.85 -8.10
CA PRO A 312 -16.73 -18.95 -9.03
C PRO A 312 -16.11 -20.21 -8.44
N SER A 313 -16.92 -21.25 -8.28
CA SER A 313 -16.47 -22.55 -7.83
C SER A 313 -15.38 -23.06 -8.77
N VAL A 314 -14.24 -23.41 -8.20
CA VAL A 314 -13.17 -24.16 -8.90
C VAL A 314 -13.81 -25.49 -9.34
N PRO A 315 -13.73 -25.87 -10.63
CA PRO A 315 -14.25 -27.16 -11.06
C PRO A 315 -13.48 -28.29 -10.37
N ASP A 316 -14.25 -29.26 -9.87
CA ASP A 316 -13.74 -30.46 -9.24
C ASP A 316 -12.88 -31.25 -10.25
N PRO A 317 -11.61 -31.52 -9.99
CA PRO A 317 -10.73 -32.23 -10.92
C PRO A 317 -11.11 -33.73 -11.09
N THR A 318 -12.13 -34.22 -10.37
CA THR A 318 -12.58 -35.63 -10.44
C THR A 318 -13.87 -35.83 -11.22
N ALA A 319 -14.48 -34.79 -11.79
CA ALA A 319 -15.69 -34.94 -12.60
C ALA A 319 -15.37 -35.49 -13.99
N PRO A 320 -16.05 -36.56 -14.44
CA PRO A 320 -15.81 -37.13 -15.76
C PRO A 320 -16.24 -36.18 -16.87
N ALA A 321 -15.39 -36.03 -17.88
CA ALA A 321 -15.62 -35.18 -19.04
C ALA A 321 -16.90 -35.59 -19.78
N ALA A 322 -17.84 -34.66 -19.91
CA ALA A 322 -19.03 -34.85 -20.74
C ALA A 322 -18.64 -34.88 -22.22
N LEU A 323 -18.96 -35.96 -22.90
CA LEU A 323 -18.76 -36.11 -24.34
C LEU A 323 -19.61 -35.10 -25.13
N PRO A 324 -19.10 -34.50 -26.19
CA PRO A 324 -19.86 -33.57 -27.02
C PRO A 324 -20.89 -34.36 -27.85
N THR A 325 -22.17 -34.08 -27.66
CA THR A 325 -23.25 -34.56 -28.56
C THR A 325 -23.19 -33.79 -29.86
N SER A 326 -22.76 -34.45 -30.94
CA SER A 326 -22.87 -33.96 -32.31
C SER A 326 -24.32 -33.93 -32.74
N ARG A 327 -24.91 -32.77 -32.93
CA ARG A 327 -26.10 -32.56 -33.74
C ARG A 327 -25.69 -32.13 -35.14
N ALA A 328 -25.72 -33.07 -36.04
CA ALA A 328 -25.71 -32.80 -37.47
C ALA A 328 -27.02 -32.11 -37.85
N THR A 329 -26.97 -30.91 -38.39
CA THR A 329 -28.05 -30.29 -39.15
C THR A 329 -27.59 -30.13 -40.59
N ASN A 330 -28.15 -30.96 -41.49
CA ASN A 330 -28.08 -30.80 -42.93
C ASN A 330 -28.84 -29.55 -43.37
N PRO A 331 -28.35 -28.79 -44.35
CA PRO A 331 -29.15 -27.76 -45.00
C PRO A 331 -29.98 -28.37 -46.13
N PRO A 332 -31.19 -27.84 -46.42
CA PRO A 332 -32.02 -28.32 -47.55
C PRO A 332 -31.50 -27.77 -48.88
N LEU A 333 -31.43 -28.63 -49.88
CA LEU A 333 -31.37 -28.32 -51.29
C LEU A 333 -32.67 -27.62 -51.71
N SER A 334 -32.57 -26.47 -52.35
CA SER A 334 -33.63 -25.93 -53.18
C SER A 334 -33.06 -25.33 -54.44
N ALA A 335 -33.62 -25.80 -55.52
CA ALA A 335 -33.40 -25.47 -56.92
C ALA A 335 -33.84 -24.04 -57.26
N MET A 336 -33.20 -23.44 -58.11
CA MET A 336 -33.38 -22.69 -59.35
C MET A 336 -32.33 -21.58 -59.50
#